data_c1087930184bd52c32eb6a3f088c86e4
#
_entry.id   c1087930184bd52c32eb6a3f088c86e4
#
_cell.length_a   1.000
_cell.length_b   1.000
_cell.length_c   1.000
_cell.angle_alpha   90.00
_cell.angle_beta   90.00
_cell.angle_gamma   90.00
#
_symmetry.space_group_name_H-M   'P 1'
#
loop_
_entity.id
_entity.type
_entity.pdbx_description
1 polymer ?
#
loop_
_entity_poly.entity_id
_entity_poly.type
_entity_poly.pdbx_seq_one_letter_code
_entity_poly.pdbx_strand_id
1 'polypeptide(L)'
;LQPSAQFFVVLLFLLQFRIVENDNDTGWVDKLSHVGSEGTDTLVKAMINIMLINVFKGKVSRKFGDFRIHCMMDEIGKLHPQNVKGILDFANARNILLINSSPTTYNVSDYRYTYLLSKDSKSQTVVHPLISQQ
;
A
#
# COMPACT_ATOMS: atom_id res chain seq x y z
N LEU A 1 -38.74 24.73 -22.89
CA LEU A 1 -37.78 24.52 -21.82
C LEU A 1 -38.10 23.17 -21.14
N GLN A 2 -37.43 22.12 -21.54
CA GLN A 2 -37.50 20.82 -20.85
C GLN A 2 -36.54 20.88 -19.65
N PRO A 3 -36.99 20.51 -18.44
CA PRO A 3 -36.09 20.30 -17.31
C PRO A 3 -35.28 19.04 -17.56
N SER A 4 -33.97 19.18 -17.70
CA SER A 4 -33.04 18.02 -17.71
C SER A 4 -33.06 17.42 -16.30
N ALA A 5 -33.64 16.23 -16.15
CA ALA A 5 -33.55 15.47 -14.92
C ALA A 5 -32.10 14.98 -14.80
N GLN A 6 -31.32 15.63 -13.96
CA GLN A 6 -30.02 15.11 -13.53
C GLN A 6 -30.28 14.03 -12.48
N PHE A 7 -30.10 12.76 -12.88
CA PHE A 7 -30.07 11.65 -11.95
C PHE A 7 -28.74 11.64 -11.23
N PHE A 8 -28.70 12.15 -9.99
CA PHE A 8 -27.61 11.84 -9.06
C PHE A 8 -27.79 10.43 -8.55
N VAL A 9 -27.01 9.50 -9.11
CA VAL A 9 -26.84 8.19 -8.48
C VAL A 9 -25.96 8.38 -7.27
N VAL A 10 -26.56 8.62 -6.12
CA VAL A 10 -25.86 8.56 -4.84
C VAL A 10 -25.61 7.08 -4.55
N LEU A 11 -24.39 6.64 -4.82
CA LEU A 11 -23.89 5.35 -4.36
C LEU A 11 -23.80 5.40 -2.83
N LEU A 12 -24.85 4.94 -2.16
CA LEU A 12 -24.88 4.80 -0.70
C LEU A 12 -24.08 3.57 -0.27
N PHE A 13 -22.75 3.69 -0.33
CA PHE A 13 -21.86 2.75 0.35
C PHE A 13 -21.36 3.40 1.62
N LEU A 14 -21.78 2.88 2.75
CA LEU A 14 -21.17 3.17 4.03
C LEU A 14 -20.03 2.17 4.22
N LEU A 15 -18.79 2.62 4.10
CA LEU A 15 -17.63 1.82 4.39
C LEU A 15 -17.23 2.08 5.84
N GLN A 16 -17.29 1.05 6.68
CA GLN A 16 -16.87 1.11 8.07
C GLN A 16 -15.66 0.21 8.29
N PHE A 17 -14.79 0.63 9.18
CA PHE A 17 -13.57 -0.06 9.55
C PHE A 17 -13.59 -0.37 11.04
N ARG A 18 -13.03 -1.50 11.42
CA ARG A 18 -12.73 -1.84 12.80
C ARG A 18 -11.27 -2.27 12.87
N ILE A 19 -10.50 -1.59 13.69
CA ILE A 19 -9.08 -1.84 13.86
C ILE A 19 -8.87 -2.32 15.30
N VAL A 20 -8.24 -3.47 15.42
CA VAL A 20 -7.87 -4.06 16.70
C VAL A 20 -6.35 -4.17 16.72
N GLU A 21 -5.70 -3.46 17.64
CA GLU A 21 -4.25 -3.49 17.84
C GLU A 21 -3.96 -3.67 19.32
N ASN A 22 -3.42 -4.82 19.69
CA ASN A 22 -3.22 -5.24 21.07
C ASN A 22 -4.54 -5.12 21.87
N ASP A 23 -4.58 -4.29 22.91
CA ASP A 23 -5.76 -4.05 23.76
C ASP A 23 -6.64 -2.88 23.26
N ASN A 24 -6.27 -2.24 22.16
CA ASN A 24 -7.01 -1.15 21.56
C ASN A 24 -7.95 -1.67 20.48
N ASP A 25 -9.24 -1.42 20.64
CA ASP A 25 -10.29 -1.69 19.66
C ASP A 25 -11.03 -0.39 19.35
N THR A 26 -10.98 0.04 18.10
CA THR A 26 -11.64 1.30 17.69
C THR A 26 -13.16 1.19 17.63
N GLY A 27 -13.72 -0.02 17.71
CA GLY A 27 -15.09 -0.25 17.28
C GLY A 27 -15.23 0.04 15.76
N TRP A 28 -16.48 0.14 15.30
CA TRP A 28 -16.78 0.48 13.91
C TRP A 28 -16.70 1.99 13.68
N VAL A 29 -15.78 2.41 12.80
CA VAL A 29 -15.54 3.82 12.44
C VAL A 29 -15.72 4.03 10.94
N ASP A 30 -16.24 5.19 10.56
CA ASP A 30 -16.44 5.60 9.16
C ASP A 30 -15.26 6.41 8.60
N LYS A 31 -14.31 6.79 9.46
CA LYS A 31 -13.12 7.55 9.11
C LYS A 31 -11.88 6.93 9.74
N LEU A 32 -10.81 6.84 8.98
CA LEU A 32 -9.50 6.35 9.42
C LEU A 32 -8.60 7.49 9.95
N SER A 33 -9.17 8.51 10.57
CA SER A 33 -8.38 9.59 11.16
C SER A 33 -8.14 9.30 12.64
N HIS A 34 -6.88 9.35 13.06
CA HIS A 34 -6.47 9.20 14.47
C HIS A 34 -6.79 7.85 15.11
N VAL A 35 -6.63 6.76 14.36
CA VAL A 35 -6.96 5.40 14.81
C VAL A 35 -5.87 4.79 15.70
N GLY A 36 -4.69 5.40 15.73
CA GLY A 36 -3.55 4.91 16.51
C GLY A 36 -2.34 5.82 16.37
N SER A 37 -1.14 5.23 16.50
CA SER A 37 0.09 5.95 16.17
C SER A 37 0.16 6.28 14.68
N GLU A 38 0.99 7.25 14.27
CA GLU A 38 1.19 7.59 12.85
C GLU A 38 1.58 6.38 12.00
N GLY A 39 2.37 5.47 12.58
CA GLY A 39 2.75 4.21 11.93
C GLY A 39 1.56 3.27 11.72
N THR A 40 0.69 3.12 12.72
CA THR A 40 -0.53 2.30 12.62
C THR A 40 -1.48 2.84 11.56
N ASP A 41 -1.68 4.14 11.53
CA ASP A 41 -2.55 4.81 10.56
C ASP A 41 -2.04 4.57 9.12
N THR A 42 -0.74 4.70 8.91
CA THR A 42 -0.10 4.43 7.60
C THR A 42 -0.22 2.95 7.20
N LEU A 43 0.01 2.03 8.14
CA LEU A 43 -0.12 0.59 7.93
C LEU A 43 -1.54 0.21 7.49
N VAL A 44 -2.55 0.70 8.21
CA VAL A 44 -3.97 0.42 7.93
C VAL A 44 -4.36 0.95 6.56
N LYS A 45 -3.97 2.18 6.21
CA LYS A 45 -4.22 2.77 4.89
C LYS A 45 -3.57 1.93 3.77
N ALA A 46 -2.34 1.48 3.98
CA ALA A 46 -1.65 0.61 3.02
C ALA A 46 -2.40 -0.71 2.82
N MET A 47 -2.80 -1.38 3.89
CA MET A 47 -3.54 -2.64 3.81
C MET A 47 -4.90 -2.49 3.12
N ILE A 48 -5.63 -1.42 3.41
CA ILE A 48 -6.92 -1.13 2.74
C ILE A 48 -6.71 -0.92 1.24
N ASN A 49 -5.71 -0.14 0.85
CA ASN A 49 -5.40 0.07 -0.56
C ASN A 49 -5.06 -1.24 -1.28
N ILE A 50 -4.23 -2.10 -0.66
CA ILE A 50 -3.90 -3.42 -1.20
C ILE A 50 -5.16 -4.30 -1.32
N MET A 51 -6.05 -4.28 -0.34
CA MET A 51 -7.32 -5.02 -0.42
C MET A 51 -8.22 -4.53 -1.54
N LEU A 52 -8.35 -3.21 -1.72
CA LEU A 52 -9.12 -2.63 -2.83
C LEU A 52 -8.54 -3.03 -4.18
N ILE A 53 -7.22 -2.92 -4.35
CA ILE A 53 -6.51 -3.38 -5.55
C ILE A 53 -6.79 -4.88 -5.81
N ASN A 54 -6.76 -5.71 -4.77
CA ASN A 54 -7.05 -7.13 -4.89
C ASN A 54 -8.50 -7.42 -5.34
N VAL A 55 -9.47 -6.65 -4.85
CA VAL A 55 -10.86 -6.75 -5.30
C VAL A 55 -11.00 -6.39 -6.79
N PHE A 56 -10.35 -5.31 -7.23
CA PHE A 56 -10.30 -4.93 -8.64
C PHE A 56 -9.63 -6.01 -9.48
N LYS A 57 -8.47 -6.52 -9.03
CA LYS A 57 -7.77 -7.61 -9.68
C LYS A 57 -8.69 -8.82 -9.90
N GLY A 58 -9.43 -9.25 -8.88
CA GLY A 58 -10.34 -10.39 -8.97
C GLY A 58 -11.45 -10.21 -10.01
N LYS A 59 -11.95 -8.99 -10.21
CA LYS A 59 -12.92 -8.67 -11.26
C LYS A 59 -12.31 -8.72 -12.66
N VAL A 60 -11.09 -8.23 -12.82
CA VAL A 60 -10.41 -8.13 -14.10
C VAL A 60 -9.80 -9.47 -14.51
N SER A 61 -9.28 -10.27 -13.59
CA SER A 61 -8.71 -11.59 -13.85
C SER A 61 -9.70 -12.54 -14.50
N ARG A 62 -10.99 -12.43 -14.20
CA ARG A 62 -12.04 -13.23 -14.87
C ARG A 62 -12.09 -12.98 -16.37
N LYS A 63 -11.69 -11.82 -16.82
CA LYS A 63 -11.72 -11.40 -18.23
C LYS A 63 -10.39 -11.57 -18.95
N PHE A 64 -9.26 -11.32 -18.25
CA PHE A 64 -7.93 -11.21 -18.84
C PHE A 64 -6.92 -12.24 -18.31
N GLY A 65 -7.35 -13.19 -17.48
CA GLY A 65 -6.47 -14.17 -16.84
C GLY A 65 -5.74 -13.60 -15.61
N ASP A 66 -4.87 -14.40 -15.01
CA ASP A 66 -4.11 -13.96 -13.83
C ASP A 66 -2.96 -13.05 -14.24
N PHE A 67 -2.87 -11.88 -13.61
CA PHE A 67 -1.83 -10.90 -13.86
C PHE A 67 -1.33 -10.31 -12.53
N ARG A 68 -0.10 -9.83 -12.53
CA ARG A 68 0.52 -9.19 -11.38
C ARG A 68 0.30 -7.69 -11.43
N ILE A 69 -0.22 -7.12 -10.34
CA ILE A 69 -0.34 -5.68 -10.18
C ILE A 69 0.90 -5.15 -9.46
N HIS A 70 1.39 -3.99 -9.89
CA HIS A 70 2.44 -3.25 -9.21
C HIS A 70 1.79 -2.14 -8.38
N CYS A 71 2.14 -2.08 -7.10
CA CYS A 71 1.71 -1.03 -6.19
C CYS A 71 2.95 -0.29 -5.67
N MET A 72 2.96 1.02 -5.83
CA MET A 72 4.07 1.86 -5.36
C MET A 72 3.73 2.46 -4.01
N MET A 73 4.66 2.37 -3.06
CA MET A 73 4.54 2.98 -1.74
C MET A 73 5.79 3.80 -1.44
N ASP A 74 5.58 5.06 -1.14
CA ASP A 74 6.65 5.98 -0.77
C ASP A 74 6.82 6.05 0.75
N GLU A 75 8.02 6.41 1.17
CA GLU A 75 8.38 6.61 2.59
C GLU A 75 8.07 5.41 3.52
N ILE A 76 8.18 4.20 3.02
CA ILE A 76 7.90 2.98 3.79
C ILE A 76 8.75 2.86 5.06
N GLY A 77 9.91 3.54 5.09
CA GLY A 77 10.82 3.58 6.23
C GLY A 77 10.26 4.27 7.48
N LYS A 78 9.11 4.91 7.40
CA LYS A 78 8.39 5.44 8.57
C LYS A 78 7.69 4.33 9.38
N LEU A 79 7.50 3.17 8.78
CA LEU A 79 6.87 2.04 9.44
C LEU A 79 7.88 1.20 10.23
N HIS A 80 7.41 0.57 11.29
CA HIS A 80 8.23 -0.41 12.01
C HIS A 80 8.59 -1.59 11.07
N PRO A 81 9.83 -2.13 11.12
CA PRO A 81 10.29 -3.22 10.24
C PRO A 81 9.35 -4.42 10.15
N GLN A 82 8.80 -4.86 11.28
CA GLN A 82 7.85 -5.97 11.30
C GLN A 82 6.56 -5.67 10.53
N ASN A 83 6.09 -4.41 10.57
CA ASN A 83 4.91 -3.97 9.83
C ASN A 83 5.19 -3.97 8.32
N VAL A 84 6.38 -3.55 7.91
CA VAL A 84 6.80 -3.59 6.49
C VAL A 84 6.82 -5.03 5.98
N LYS A 85 7.43 -5.95 6.74
CA LYS A 85 7.42 -7.37 6.40
C LYS A 85 5.99 -7.91 6.28
N GLY A 86 5.11 -7.58 7.22
CA GLY A 86 3.70 -7.96 7.17
C GLY A 86 2.98 -7.45 5.92
N ILE A 87 3.23 -6.20 5.50
CA ILE A 87 2.67 -5.64 4.25
C ILE A 87 3.19 -6.38 3.02
N LEU A 88 4.50 -6.68 2.98
CA LEU A 88 5.11 -7.42 1.87
C LEU A 88 4.51 -8.82 1.74
N ASP A 89 4.42 -9.56 2.84
CA ASP A 89 3.82 -10.89 2.88
C ASP A 89 2.34 -10.84 2.46
N PHE A 90 1.60 -9.86 2.95
CA PHE A 90 0.18 -9.66 2.63
C PHE A 90 -0.05 -9.34 1.14
N ALA A 91 0.79 -8.51 0.53
CA ALA A 91 0.72 -8.17 -0.88
C ALA A 91 1.14 -9.34 -1.78
N ASN A 92 2.26 -10.01 -1.43
CA ASN A 92 2.78 -11.14 -2.17
C ASN A 92 1.79 -12.31 -2.22
N ALA A 93 1.11 -12.61 -1.11
CA ALA A 93 0.06 -13.64 -1.05
C ALA A 93 -1.11 -13.35 -2.01
N ARG A 94 -1.25 -12.11 -2.49
CA ARG A 94 -2.28 -11.65 -3.42
C ARG A 94 -1.77 -11.40 -4.83
N ASN A 95 -0.54 -11.82 -5.11
CA ASN A 95 0.15 -11.55 -6.39
C ASN A 95 0.18 -10.04 -6.73
N ILE A 96 0.44 -9.21 -5.70
CA ILE A 96 0.66 -7.77 -5.83
C ILE A 96 2.13 -7.52 -5.52
N LEU A 97 2.86 -6.95 -6.48
CA LEU A 97 4.25 -6.56 -6.30
C LEU A 97 4.33 -5.17 -5.71
N LEU A 98 4.96 -5.03 -4.55
CA LEU A 98 5.23 -3.74 -3.96
C LEU A 98 6.56 -3.17 -4.45
N ILE A 99 6.55 -1.90 -4.85
CA ILE A 99 7.72 -1.10 -5.19
C ILE A 99 7.79 0.00 -4.14
N ASN A 100 8.70 -0.14 -3.19
CA ASN A 100 8.79 0.75 -2.05
C ASN A 100 9.97 1.70 -2.18
N SER A 101 9.82 2.92 -1.69
CA SER A 101 10.92 3.85 -1.49
C SER A 101 11.09 4.21 -0.01
N SER A 102 12.32 4.52 0.38
CA SER A 102 12.65 5.00 1.72
C SER A 102 13.83 5.97 1.67
N PRO A 103 13.78 7.10 2.40
CA PRO A 103 14.93 8.01 2.49
C PRO A 103 16.05 7.44 3.37
N THR A 104 15.78 6.42 4.16
CA THR A 104 16.74 5.76 5.04
C THR A 104 17.02 4.33 4.59
N THR A 105 18.23 3.83 4.93
CA THR A 105 18.57 2.42 4.68
C THR A 105 17.61 1.54 5.47
N TYR A 106 16.95 0.66 4.77
CA TYR A 106 15.97 -0.25 5.33
C TYR A 106 16.43 -1.71 5.18
N ASN A 107 15.75 -2.63 5.83
CA ASN A 107 16.13 -4.04 5.87
C ASN A 107 16.12 -4.63 4.44
N VAL A 108 17.29 -4.64 3.79
CA VAL A 108 17.49 -5.07 2.40
C VAL A 108 17.08 -6.53 2.20
N SER A 109 17.21 -7.35 3.26
CA SER A 109 16.89 -8.78 3.23
C SER A 109 15.42 -9.11 3.00
N ASP A 110 14.51 -8.16 3.26
CA ASP A 110 13.07 -8.37 3.03
C ASP A 110 12.66 -8.18 1.56
N TYR A 111 13.60 -7.72 0.73
CA TYR A 111 13.35 -7.40 -0.67
C TYR A 111 14.20 -8.27 -1.60
N ARG A 112 13.59 -8.70 -2.70
CA ARG A 112 14.30 -9.44 -3.75
C ARG A 112 15.26 -8.55 -4.54
N TYR A 113 14.90 -7.29 -4.72
CA TYR A 113 15.69 -6.29 -5.43
C TYR A 113 15.73 -5.01 -4.64
N THR A 114 16.90 -4.47 -4.43
CA THR A 114 17.11 -3.19 -3.74
C THR A 114 18.09 -2.34 -4.53
N TYR A 115 17.79 -1.07 -4.63
CA TYR A 115 18.60 -0.09 -5.34
C TYR A 115 18.89 1.09 -4.41
N LEU A 116 20.15 1.50 -4.35
CA LEU A 116 20.55 2.75 -3.71
C LEU A 116 20.58 3.84 -4.77
N LEU A 117 19.91 4.95 -4.49
CA LEU A 117 19.94 6.14 -5.33
C LEU A 117 20.86 7.17 -4.71
N SER A 118 21.83 7.68 -5.48
CA SER A 118 22.72 8.77 -5.08
C SER A 118 22.72 9.88 -6.13
N LYS A 119 23.23 11.06 -5.75
CA LYS A 119 23.49 12.14 -6.70
C LYS A 119 24.98 12.18 -7.02
N ASP A 120 25.32 12.32 -8.29
CA ASP A 120 26.70 12.59 -8.72
C ASP A 120 27.05 14.08 -8.61
N SER A 121 28.28 14.42 -8.96
CA SER A 121 28.77 15.81 -8.96
C SER A 121 28.03 16.75 -9.89
N LYS A 122 27.26 16.22 -10.84
CA LYS A 122 26.41 16.97 -11.79
C LYS A 122 24.95 16.97 -11.38
N SER A 123 24.63 16.55 -10.14
CA SER A 123 23.27 16.41 -9.61
C SER A 123 22.39 15.41 -10.41
N GLN A 124 23.00 14.50 -11.17
CA GLN A 124 22.30 13.43 -11.84
C GLN A 124 22.10 12.25 -10.88
N THR A 125 20.96 11.57 -10.98
CA THR A 125 20.68 10.41 -10.16
C THR A 125 21.43 9.19 -10.69
N VAL A 126 22.25 8.59 -9.83
CA VAL A 126 22.97 7.33 -10.08
C VAL A 126 22.28 6.22 -9.32
N VAL A 127 22.07 5.08 -9.98
CA VAL A 127 21.40 3.91 -9.43
C VAL A 127 22.44 2.82 -9.15
N HIS A 128 22.54 2.39 -7.90
CA HIS A 128 23.42 1.32 -7.47
C HIS A 128 22.59 0.10 -7.07
N PRO A 129 22.63 -1.02 -7.80
CA PRO A 129 21.96 -2.23 -7.38
C PRO A 129 22.65 -2.81 -6.14
N LEU A 130 21.88 -3.08 -5.09
CA LEU A 130 22.34 -3.84 -3.93
C LEU A 130 21.93 -5.29 -4.16
N ILE A 131 22.92 -6.18 -4.30
CA ILE A 131 22.68 -7.61 -4.48
C ILE A 131 22.32 -8.16 -3.11
N SER A 132 21.06 -8.54 -2.90
CA SER A 132 20.72 -9.40 -1.78
C SER A 132 21.24 -10.80 -2.11
N GLN A 133 22.19 -11.31 -1.35
CA GLN A 133 22.55 -12.73 -1.42
C GLN A 133 21.33 -13.53 -0.97
N GLN A 134 20.84 -14.35 -1.87
CA GLN A 134 19.86 -15.40 -1.56
C GLN A 134 20.50 -16.51 -0.75
#